data_417cefd932a034574fa07623ebd30829
#
_entry.id   417cefd932a034574fa07623ebd30829
#
_cell.length_a   1.000
_cell.length_b   1.000
_cell.length_c   1.000
_cell.angle_alpha   90.00
_cell.angle_beta   90.00
_cell.angle_gamma   90.00
#
_symmetry.space_group_name_H-M   'P 1'
#
loop_
_entity.id
_entity.type
_entity.pdbx_description
1 polymer ?
#
loop_
_entity_poly.entity_id
_entity_poly.type
_entity_poly.pdbx_seq_one_letter_code
_entity_poly.pdbx_strand_id
1 'polypeptide(L)'
;PEVYAVATKRDQAKIIWQEAKRMVQKSPALRKRTRCLVGEVDSDYNDGVFKPLSSDSDTLDGLNIHGAMMDEIHQWKNGRPLYDIIADGDQARAQPLRFITSTAGTIREDIYDEKYEEAERIINGYEDPDGYHDPRRIAFIYELDKRSEWTDPDCWKKANPGLGTIKSYTVLKERVERAEKNPDLVRNLVCKDFNIRETSSEAWLNFEQLDNRDTFQLDKENRRLIWQHHMADGKTQARVLSYPRYGIGGADLSKTTDLTAAKVIFQVPELPDILFVLQMYWLPQELLEKRVTEDKIPYDKWHERGLLRLSEGNKIRYEDVKTWFVEVQEDLDIFIPFIGYDAWSASYWTDSMADYFGAEAMIPVHQGVKTLSEPMKRCGNDLKSKRIVYNNNPIDKWCMANTAYDEDKNGNIQPHKTSKSTRRIDGTAALLDAYTIYDQKQAEYTSML
;
A
#
# COMPACT_ATOMS: atom_id res chain seq x y z
N PRO A 1 5.53 37.53 0.03
CA PRO A 1 5.06 36.14 0.19
C PRO A 1 5.47 35.27 -1.00
N GLU A 2 5.87 34.05 -0.72
CA GLU A 2 6.29 33.08 -1.74
C GLU A 2 5.16 32.07 -1.99
N VAL A 3 4.79 31.93 -3.26
CA VAL A 3 3.78 30.96 -3.70
C VAL A 3 4.43 30.05 -4.75
N TYR A 4 4.18 28.76 -4.65
CA TYR A 4 4.80 27.77 -5.54
C TYR A 4 3.76 26.87 -6.20
N ALA A 5 3.94 26.63 -7.50
CA ALA A 5 3.35 25.49 -8.18
C ALA A 5 4.36 24.34 -8.11
N VAL A 6 3.98 23.23 -7.49
CA VAL A 6 4.93 22.19 -7.10
C VAL A 6 4.65 20.87 -7.82
N ALA A 7 5.67 20.27 -8.37
CA ALA A 7 5.65 18.90 -8.89
C ALA A 7 7.04 18.28 -8.86
N THR A 8 7.15 16.97 -8.99
CA THR A 8 8.45 16.29 -9.04
C THR A 8 9.26 16.62 -10.30
N LYS A 9 8.60 17.05 -11.37
CA LYS A 9 9.24 17.52 -12.61
C LYS A 9 8.90 18.96 -12.89
N ARG A 10 9.90 19.76 -13.29
CA ARG A 10 9.76 21.20 -13.54
C ARG A 10 8.71 21.53 -14.61
N ASP A 11 8.60 20.72 -15.66
CA ASP A 11 7.64 20.98 -16.73
C ASP A 11 6.20 20.74 -16.25
N GLN A 12 5.99 19.83 -15.33
CA GLN A 12 4.70 19.61 -14.68
C GLN A 12 4.32 20.79 -13.77
N ALA A 13 5.25 21.27 -12.94
CA ALA A 13 5.05 22.45 -12.11
C ALA A 13 4.73 23.71 -12.93
N LYS A 14 5.29 23.83 -14.14
CA LYS A 14 5.00 24.93 -15.05
C LYS A 14 3.56 24.96 -15.56
N ILE A 15 2.84 23.87 -15.57
CA ILE A 15 1.45 23.83 -16.09
C ILE A 15 0.58 24.80 -15.31
N ILE A 16 0.50 24.67 -13.99
CA ILE A 16 -0.27 25.56 -13.12
C ILE A 16 0.25 27.00 -13.22
N TRP A 17 1.55 27.17 -13.16
CA TRP A 17 2.18 28.48 -13.24
C TRP A 17 1.86 29.21 -14.56
N GLN A 18 1.90 28.51 -15.70
CA GLN A 18 1.56 29.08 -17.00
C GLN A 18 0.11 29.52 -17.11
N GLU A 19 -0.82 28.72 -16.57
CA GLU A 19 -2.24 29.12 -16.55
C GLU A 19 -2.48 30.33 -15.67
N ALA A 20 -1.87 30.40 -14.50
CA ALA A 20 -1.92 31.59 -13.64
C ALA A 20 -1.32 32.82 -14.33
N LYS A 21 -0.20 32.66 -15.04
CA LYS A 21 0.39 33.73 -15.85
C LYS A 21 -0.55 34.22 -16.95
N ARG A 22 -1.25 33.29 -17.63
CA ARG A 22 -2.28 33.65 -18.63
C ARG A 22 -3.46 34.41 -18.00
N MET A 23 -3.91 33.99 -16.82
CA MET A 23 -4.97 34.69 -16.08
C MET A 23 -4.55 36.13 -15.74
N VAL A 24 -3.33 36.31 -15.23
CA VAL A 24 -2.74 37.63 -14.97
C VAL A 24 -2.72 38.49 -16.24
N GLN A 25 -2.21 37.92 -17.35
CA GLN A 25 -2.11 38.65 -18.63
C GLN A 25 -3.45 39.06 -19.20
N LYS A 26 -4.54 38.30 -18.95
CA LYS A 26 -5.88 38.59 -19.40
C LYS A 26 -6.66 39.50 -18.49
N SER A 27 -6.27 39.66 -17.22
CA SER A 27 -6.94 40.48 -16.23
C SER A 27 -6.33 41.91 -16.11
N PRO A 28 -7.03 42.95 -16.51
CA PRO A 28 -6.52 44.32 -16.34
C PRO A 28 -6.26 44.69 -14.87
N ALA A 29 -7.03 44.17 -13.93
CA ALA A 29 -6.86 44.41 -12.51
C ALA A 29 -5.58 43.76 -11.96
N LEU A 30 -5.29 42.54 -12.35
CA LEU A 30 -4.08 41.84 -11.90
C LEU A 30 -2.81 42.43 -12.53
N ARG A 31 -2.84 42.79 -13.82
CA ARG A 31 -1.71 43.43 -14.51
C ARG A 31 -1.25 44.76 -13.88
N LYS A 32 -2.15 45.44 -13.18
CA LYS A 32 -1.78 46.67 -12.46
C LYS A 32 -0.97 46.41 -11.20
N ARG A 33 -0.97 45.20 -10.69
CA ARG A 33 -0.36 44.83 -9.40
C ARG A 33 0.72 43.77 -9.48
N THR A 34 0.87 43.15 -10.67
CA THR A 34 1.80 42.06 -10.88
C THR A 34 2.50 42.14 -12.22
N ARG A 35 3.74 41.67 -12.26
CA ARG A 35 4.55 41.58 -13.49
C ARG A 35 4.78 40.11 -13.86
N CYS A 36 4.62 39.79 -15.12
CA CYS A 36 4.89 38.45 -15.66
C CYS A 36 6.31 38.41 -16.23
N LEU A 37 7.22 37.80 -15.53
CA LEU A 37 8.59 37.56 -15.98
C LEU A 37 8.70 36.21 -16.74
N VAL A 38 9.93 35.84 -17.15
CA VAL A 38 10.17 34.59 -17.88
C VAL A 38 9.95 33.36 -17.00
N GLY A 39 10.39 33.41 -15.75
CA GLY A 39 10.36 32.29 -14.80
C GLY A 39 9.39 32.45 -13.63
N GLU A 40 8.81 33.64 -13.43
CA GLU A 40 8.01 33.95 -12.26
C GLU A 40 6.97 35.06 -12.56
N VAL A 41 6.01 35.18 -11.67
CA VAL A 41 5.06 36.30 -11.63
C VAL A 41 5.30 37.02 -10.31
N ASP A 42 5.68 38.30 -10.39
CA ASP A 42 6.01 39.14 -9.24
C ASP A 42 4.86 40.09 -8.89
N SER A 43 4.81 40.50 -7.64
CA SER A 43 3.91 41.54 -7.15
C SER A 43 4.68 42.67 -6.48
N ASP A 44 4.65 43.85 -7.08
CA ASP A 44 5.24 45.06 -6.48
C ASP A 44 4.47 45.56 -5.23
N TYR A 45 3.25 45.04 -5.00
CA TYR A 45 2.41 45.45 -3.89
C TYR A 45 2.86 44.90 -2.53
N ASN A 46 3.42 43.67 -2.52
CA ASN A 46 3.79 42.97 -1.28
C ASN A 46 5.06 42.15 -1.40
N ASP A 47 5.91 42.43 -2.38
CA ASP A 47 7.13 41.71 -2.71
C ASP A 47 6.86 40.19 -2.85
N GLY A 48 5.69 39.87 -3.40
CA GLY A 48 5.24 38.49 -3.60
C GLY A 48 5.78 37.88 -4.89
N VAL A 49 6.07 36.60 -4.87
CA VAL A 49 6.50 35.84 -6.03
C VAL A 49 5.69 34.57 -6.18
N PHE A 50 5.32 34.25 -7.44
CA PHE A 50 4.74 32.95 -7.82
C PHE A 50 5.58 32.29 -8.89
N LYS A 51 6.12 31.10 -8.58
CA LYS A 51 7.03 30.36 -9.48
C LYS A 51 6.87 28.85 -9.40
N PRO A 52 7.29 28.10 -10.46
CA PRO A 52 7.30 26.65 -10.42
C PRO A 52 8.48 26.15 -9.57
N LEU A 53 8.21 25.12 -8.74
CA LEU A 53 9.18 24.42 -7.90
C LEU A 53 9.18 22.93 -8.25
N SER A 54 10.35 22.31 -8.32
CA SER A 54 10.49 20.87 -8.56
C SER A 54 11.58 20.27 -7.68
N SER A 55 11.56 18.94 -7.53
CA SER A 55 12.59 18.21 -6.78
C SER A 55 14.00 18.35 -7.36
N ASP A 56 14.13 18.72 -8.63
CA ASP A 56 15.41 18.95 -9.31
C ASP A 56 15.95 20.38 -9.10
N SER A 57 15.29 21.19 -8.25
CA SER A 57 15.69 22.58 -8.01
C SER A 57 16.83 22.63 -6.99
N ASP A 58 17.94 23.29 -7.36
CA ASP A 58 19.15 23.43 -6.52
C ASP A 58 18.94 24.28 -5.25
N THR A 59 17.73 24.80 -5.02
CA THR A 59 17.39 25.73 -3.94
C THR A 59 16.12 25.32 -3.21
N LEU A 60 16.12 24.12 -2.66
CA LEU A 60 14.99 23.64 -1.88
C LEU A 60 15.06 24.04 -0.40
N ASP A 61 16.25 24.37 0.09
CA ASP A 61 16.44 24.81 1.48
C ASP A 61 16.19 26.32 1.65
N GLY A 62 15.64 26.69 2.79
CA GLY A 62 15.43 28.09 3.18
C GLY A 62 14.22 28.77 2.53
N LEU A 63 13.28 28.01 1.98
CA LEU A 63 12.01 28.55 1.45
C LEU A 63 11.14 29.10 2.58
N ASN A 64 10.43 30.21 2.29
CA ASN A 64 9.48 30.83 3.22
C ASN A 64 8.07 30.85 2.59
N ILE A 65 7.50 29.66 2.50
CA ILE A 65 6.32 29.34 1.69
C ILE A 65 5.05 29.91 2.32
N HIS A 66 4.32 30.72 1.57
CA HIS A 66 2.99 31.19 1.93
C HIS A 66 1.89 30.33 1.28
N GLY A 67 2.15 29.82 0.08
CA GLY A 67 1.23 28.94 -0.62
C GLY A 67 1.94 27.91 -1.48
N ALA A 68 1.46 26.68 -1.46
CA ALA A 68 1.94 25.60 -2.31
C ALA A 68 0.77 24.91 -3.01
N MET A 69 0.78 24.89 -4.33
CA MET A 69 -0.17 24.15 -5.17
C MET A 69 0.51 22.87 -5.66
N MET A 70 0.14 21.75 -5.09
CA MET A 70 0.70 20.42 -5.37
C MET A 70 -0.30 19.65 -6.24
N ASP A 71 0.09 19.37 -7.49
CA ASP A 71 -0.78 18.71 -8.44
C ASP A 71 -0.29 17.31 -8.80
N GLU A 72 -1.23 16.42 -9.11
CA GLU A 72 -0.96 15.06 -9.55
C GLU A 72 -0.01 14.30 -8.59
N ILE A 73 -0.22 14.44 -7.27
CA ILE A 73 0.69 13.83 -6.27
C ILE A 73 0.76 12.29 -6.39
N HIS A 74 -0.24 11.64 -7.02
CA HIS A 74 -0.18 10.20 -7.32
C HIS A 74 0.97 9.84 -8.29
N GLN A 75 1.49 10.81 -9.05
CA GLN A 75 2.62 10.61 -9.95
C GLN A 75 3.97 10.89 -9.28
N TRP A 76 3.97 11.47 -8.08
CA TRP A 76 5.18 11.80 -7.37
C TRP A 76 5.88 10.53 -6.90
N LYS A 77 6.99 10.19 -7.56
CA LYS A 77 7.83 9.07 -7.15
C LYS A 77 8.81 9.56 -6.10
N ASN A 78 8.83 8.93 -4.94
CA ASN A 78 9.57 9.42 -3.79
C ASN A 78 9.20 10.88 -3.46
N GLY A 79 7.89 11.13 -3.37
CA GLY A 79 7.34 12.48 -3.20
C GLY A 79 7.46 13.03 -1.79
N ARG A 80 7.68 12.17 -0.80
CA ARG A 80 7.76 12.56 0.61
C ARG A 80 8.83 13.62 0.89
N PRO A 81 10.11 13.49 0.46
CA PRO A 81 11.11 14.52 0.73
C PRO A 81 10.71 15.89 0.19
N LEU A 82 10.14 15.95 -1.00
CA LEU A 82 9.64 17.21 -1.55
C LEU A 82 8.47 17.78 -0.75
N TYR A 83 7.56 16.91 -0.33
CA TYR A 83 6.42 17.31 0.52
C TYR A 83 6.89 17.83 1.88
N ASP A 84 7.85 17.16 2.52
CA ASP A 84 8.38 17.54 3.83
C ASP A 84 9.09 18.90 3.77
N ILE A 85 9.89 19.17 2.72
CA ILE A 85 10.50 20.48 2.49
C ILE A 85 9.45 21.58 2.38
N ILE A 86 8.33 21.33 1.70
CA ILE A 86 7.24 22.30 1.61
C ILE A 86 6.57 22.49 2.97
N ALA A 87 6.36 21.40 3.70
CA ALA A 87 5.75 21.42 5.02
C ALA A 87 6.63 22.12 6.06
N ASP A 88 7.95 22.04 5.93
CA ASP A 88 8.90 22.75 6.79
C ASP A 88 9.05 24.23 6.38
N GLY A 89 9.00 24.50 5.08
CA GLY A 89 9.14 25.84 4.54
C GLY A 89 8.00 26.81 4.86
N ASP A 90 6.86 26.32 5.33
CA ASP A 90 5.70 27.18 5.67
C ASP A 90 5.55 27.48 7.17
N GLN A 91 6.38 26.91 8.04
CA GLN A 91 6.28 27.03 9.51
C GLN A 91 6.39 28.47 10.03
N ALA A 92 7.08 29.34 9.29
CA ALA A 92 7.23 30.75 9.66
C ALA A 92 6.01 31.62 9.29
N ARG A 93 4.97 31.05 8.67
CA ARG A 93 3.78 31.76 8.22
C ARG A 93 2.60 31.57 9.17
N ALA A 94 1.87 32.64 9.43
CA ALA A 94 0.68 32.58 10.28
C ALA A 94 -0.48 31.82 9.63
N GLN A 95 -0.63 31.89 8.30
CA GLN A 95 -1.68 31.23 7.53
C GLN A 95 -1.12 30.71 6.21
N PRO A 96 -0.31 29.64 6.22
CA PRO A 96 0.13 29.02 5.00
C PRO A 96 -1.01 28.22 4.36
N LEU A 97 -1.01 28.12 3.03
CA LEU A 97 -1.98 27.30 2.29
C LEU A 97 -1.27 26.21 1.52
N ARG A 98 -1.60 24.95 1.81
CA ARG A 98 -1.25 23.82 0.99
C ARG A 98 -2.50 23.35 0.25
N PHE A 99 -2.46 23.39 -1.07
CA PHE A 99 -3.55 22.98 -1.92
C PHE A 99 -3.10 21.77 -2.76
N ILE A 100 -3.74 20.64 -2.55
CA ILE A 100 -3.37 19.35 -3.17
C ILE A 100 -4.50 18.92 -4.10
N THR A 101 -4.15 18.62 -5.34
CA THR A 101 -5.06 18.01 -6.32
C THR A 101 -4.44 16.74 -6.89
N SER A 102 -5.25 15.73 -7.10
CA SER A 102 -4.78 14.46 -7.67
C SER A 102 -5.93 13.64 -8.25
N THR A 103 -5.60 12.77 -9.19
CA THR A 103 -6.44 11.64 -9.57
C THR A 103 -5.92 10.37 -8.90
N ALA A 104 -6.68 9.28 -8.99
CA ALA A 104 -6.18 7.99 -8.52
C ALA A 104 -5.01 7.48 -9.37
N GLY A 105 -4.13 6.75 -8.73
CA GLY A 105 -3.00 6.08 -9.35
C GLY A 105 -2.87 4.63 -8.88
N THR A 106 -1.76 4.01 -9.23
CA THR A 106 -1.39 2.73 -8.62
C THR A 106 -0.90 2.97 -7.20
N ILE A 107 -1.27 2.07 -6.31
CA ILE A 107 -0.85 2.08 -4.90
C ILE A 107 0.67 1.93 -4.80
N ARG A 108 1.30 2.79 -4.01
CA ARG A 108 2.77 2.85 -3.86
C ARG A 108 3.24 3.00 -2.43
N GLU A 109 2.34 3.17 -1.47
CA GLU A 109 2.65 3.54 -0.07
C GLU A 109 3.53 4.82 0.01
N ASP A 110 3.32 5.76 -0.90
CA ASP A 110 3.98 7.06 -0.97
C ASP A 110 3.05 8.17 -0.48
N ILE A 111 3.47 9.42 -0.57
CA ILE A 111 2.76 10.61 -0.08
C ILE A 111 1.29 10.68 -0.53
N TYR A 112 0.96 10.20 -1.74
CA TYR A 112 -0.41 10.15 -2.21
C TYR A 112 -1.29 9.26 -1.33
N ASP A 113 -0.84 8.05 -1.03
CA ASP A 113 -1.62 7.08 -0.24
C ASP A 113 -1.84 7.60 1.19
N GLU A 114 -0.82 8.23 1.79
CA GLU A 114 -0.95 8.89 3.10
C GLU A 114 -1.97 10.03 3.09
N LYS A 115 -1.91 10.89 2.07
CA LYS A 115 -2.84 12.04 1.97
C LYS A 115 -4.25 11.60 1.63
N TYR A 116 -4.41 10.52 0.91
CA TYR A 116 -5.70 9.90 0.67
C TYR A 116 -6.30 9.35 1.98
N GLU A 117 -5.55 8.57 2.77
CA GLU A 117 -6.00 8.07 4.07
C GLU A 117 -6.32 9.20 5.06
N GLU A 118 -5.54 10.28 5.02
CA GLU A 118 -5.81 11.47 5.82
C GLU A 118 -7.13 12.14 5.40
N ALA A 119 -7.37 12.26 4.09
CA ALA A 119 -8.61 12.79 3.54
C ALA A 119 -9.82 11.95 3.92
N GLU A 120 -9.73 10.62 3.84
CA GLU A 120 -10.79 9.72 4.30
C GLU A 120 -11.10 9.93 5.79
N ARG A 121 -10.08 10.04 6.65
CA ARG A 121 -10.28 10.29 8.10
C ARG A 121 -10.98 11.60 8.36
N ILE A 122 -10.63 12.66 7.62
CA ILE A 122 -11.28 13.98 7.75
C ILE A 122 -12.75 13.88 7.33
N ILE A 123 -13.05 13.25 6.20
CA ILE A 123 -14.41 13.10 5.67
C ILE A 123 -15.26 12.29 6.64
N ASN A 124 -14.77 11.14 7.08
CA ASN A 124 -15.48 10.28 8.04
C ASN A 124 -15.70 10.97 9.40
N GLY A 125 -14.79 11.85 9.80
CA GLY A 125 -14.91 12.63 11.04
C GLY A 125 -16.04 13.67 11.03
N TYR A 126 -16.54 14.09 9.85
CA TYR A 126 -17.67 15.04 9.80
C TYR A 126 -18.99 14.42 10.30
N GLU A 127 -19.16 13.11 10.18
CA GLU A 127 -20.37 12.40 10.58
C GLU A 127 -20.25 11.79 11.99
N ASP A 128 -19.06 11.67 12.53
CA ASP A 128 -18.77 11.06 13.82
C ASP A 128 -18.28 12.13 14.82
N PRO A 129 -19.06 12.48 15.86
CA PRO A 129 -18.67 13.45 16.89
C PRO A 129 -17.38 13.07 17.63
N ASP A 130 -17.08 11.77 17.75
CA ASP A 130 -15.87 11.25 18.38
C ASP A 130 -14.77 10.94 17.36
N GLY A 131 -14.99 11.24 16.07
CA GLY A 131 -14.07 11.03 14.98
C GLY A 131 -12.93 12.02 14.91
N TYR A 132 -12.09 11.86 13.89
CA TYR A 132 -10.97 12.77 13.67
C TYR A 132 -11.45 14.13 13.13
N HIS A 133 -11.19 15.19 13.87
CA HIS A 133 -11.52 16.57 13.48
C HIS A 133 -10.28 17.46 13.39
N ASP A 134 -10.02 18.04 12.23
CA ASP A 134 -9.02 19.11 12.08
C ASP A 134 -9.68 20.34 11.39
N PRO A 135 -10.01 21.39 12.14
CA PRO A 135 -10.71 22.56 11.58
C PRO A 135 -9.88 23.39 10.60
N ARG A 136 -8.58 23.06 10.46
CA ARG A 136 -7.68 23.75 9.52
C ARG A 136 -7.55 23.01 8.20
N ARG A 137 -8.23 21.86 8.04
CA ARG A 137 -8.14 21.01 6.86
C ARG A 137 -9.53 20.73 6.30
N ILE A 138 -9.61 20.68 4.98
CA ILE A 138 -10.79 20.26 4.25
C ILE A 138 -10.38 19.23 3.21
N ALA A 139 -11.19 18.20 3.02
CA ALA A 139 -10.94 17.16 2.04
C ALA A 139 -12.19 16.88 1.20
N PHE A 140 -11.97 16.59 -0.08
CA PHE A 140 -13.00 16.13 -1.01
C PHE A 140 -12.45 14.93 -1.78
N ILE A 141 -13.20 13.82 -1.77
CA ILE A 141 -12.90 12.62 -2.57
C ILE A 141 -14.08 12.41 -3.51
N TYR A 142 -13.80 12.37 -4.81
CA TYR A 142 -14.77 12.10 -5.86
C TYR A 142 -14.35 10.83 -6.57
N GLU A 143 -14.92 9.71 -6.19
CA GLU A 143 -14.66 8.39 -6.76
C GLU A 143 -15.94 7.56 -6.83
N LEU A 144 -15.90 6.41 -7.48
CA LEU A 144 -16.99 5.44 -7.37
C LEU A 144 -16.93 4.73 -6.02
N ASP A 145 -18.07 4.38 -5.45
CA ASP A 145 -18.14 3.63 -4.19
C ASP A 145 -17.64 2.18 -4.37
N LYS A 146 -17.87 1.63 -5.56
CA LYS A 146 -17.44 0.27 -5.92
C LYS A 146 -16.88 0.24 -7.34
N ARG A 147 -15.85 -0.58 -7.52
CA ARG A 147 -15.23 -0.78 -8.83
C ARG A 147 -16.26 -1.21 -9.89
N SER A 148 -17.22 -2.05 -9.54
CA SER A 148 -18.26 -2.54 -10.46
C SER A 148 -19.17 -1.45 -11.03
N GLU A 149 -19.25 -0.27 -10.43
CA GLU A 149 -20.10 0.85 -10.87
C GLU A 149 -19.57 1.55 -12.14
N TRP A 150 -18.37 1.21 -12.64
CA TRP A 150 -17.80 1.89 -13.80
C TRP A 150 -18.64 1.73 -15.07
N THR A 151 -19.46 0.67 -15.18
CA THR A 151 -20.38 0.45 -16.29
C THR A 151 -21.76 1.06 -16.08
N ASP A 152 -22.06 1.58 -14.88
CA ASP A 152 -23.34 2.18 -14.54
C ASP A 152 -23.32 3.70 -14.72
N PRO A 153 -24.00 4.26 -15.77
CA PRO A 153 -24.00 5.69 -16.01
C PRO A 153 -24.55 6.56 -14.88
N ASP A 154 -25.44 6.02 -14.05
CA ASP A 154 -26.05 6.76 -12.95
C ASP A 154 -25.04 7.00 -11.81
N CYS A 155 -24.01 6.15 -11.70
CA CYS A 155 -22.94 6.26 -10.72
C CYS A 155 -21.80 7.19 -11.14
N TRP A 156 -21.65 7.52 -12.44
CA TRP A 156 -20.47 8.24 -12.95
C TRP A 156 -20.28 9.65 -12.36
N LYS A 157 -21.37 10.30 -11.94
CA LYS A 157 -21.29 11.62 -11.29
C LYS A 157 -20.61 11.60 -9.92
N LYS A 158 -20.55 10.44 -9.25
CA LYS A 158 -19.83 10.30 -7.96
C LYS A 158 -18.35 10.66 -8.17
N ALA A 159 -17.73 10.10 -9.20
CA ALA A 159 -16.34 10.38 -9.54
C ALA A 159 -16.16 11.65 -10.42
N ASN A 160 -17.22 12.11 -11.07
CA ASN A 160 -17.16 13.23 -12.02
C ASN A 160 -18.31 14.23 -11.74
N PRO A 161 -18.22 15.06 -10.67
CA PRO A 161 -19.29 16.01 -10.34
C PRO A 161 -19.56 17.04 -11.44
N GLY A 162 -18.56 17.34 -12.28
CA GLY A 162 -18.67 18.20 -13.45
C GLY A 162 -19.09 17.51 -14.76
N LEU A 163 -19.60 16.26 -14.69
CA LEU A 163 -20.02 15.51 -15.88
C LEU A 163 -21.21 16.20 -16.56
N GLY A 164 -21.05 16.45 -17.85
CA GLY A 164 -22.01 17.18 -18.69
C GLY A 164 -21.75 18.70 -18.77
N THR A 165 -20.86 19.24 -17.94
CA THR A 165 -20.46 20.66 -17.98
C THR A 165 -18.96 20.83 -18.25
N ILE A 166 -18.11 20.28 -17.41
CA ILE A 166 -16.65 20.34 -17.57
C ILE A 166 -16.16 19.14 -18.40
N LYS A 167 -16.67 17.94 -18.10
CA LYS A 167 -16.33 16.69 -18.78
C LYS A 167 -17.52 16.24 -19.65
N SER A 168 -17.26 15.94 -20.91
CA SER A 168 -18.30 15.48 -21.83
C SER A 168 -18.82 14.09 -21.45
N TYR A 169 -20.15 13.99 -21.28
CA TYR A 169 -20.83 12.72 -21.03
C TYR A 169 -20.64 11.75 -22.19
N THR A 170 -20.78 12.25 -23.43
CA THR A 170 -20.65 11.43 -24.65
C THR A 170 -19.25 10.81 -24.76
N VAL A 171 -18.20 11.61 -24.50
CA VAL A 171 -16.82 11.13 -24.56
C VAL A 171 -16.55 10.08 -23.47
N LEU A 172 -17.06 10.29 -22.25
CA LEU A 172 -16.91 9.30 -21.20
C LEU A 172 -17.63 7.99 -21.54
N LYS A 173 -18.86 8.08 -22.05
CA LYS A 173 -19.65 6.93 -22.50
C LYS A 173 -18.92 6.11 -23.58
N GLU A 174 -18.38 6.78 -24.61
CA GLU A 174 -17.59 6.12 -25.65
C GLU A 174 -16.36 5.39 -25.09
N ARG A 175 -15.71 5.99 -24.09
CA ARG A 175 -14.56 5.35 -23.41
C ARG A 175 -14.97 4.11 -22.63
N VAL A 176 -16.10 4.16 -21.94
CA VAL A 176 -16.67 3.01 -21.22
C VAL A 176 -17.04 1.89 -22.20
N GLU A 177 -17.81 2.18 -23.25
CA GLU A 177 -18.21 1.21 -24.27
C GLU A 177 -16.99 0.55 -24.97
N ARG A 178 -15.90 1.29 -25.12
CA ARG A 178 -14.66 0.75 -25.66
C ARG A 178 -13.95 -0.16 -24.65
N ALA A 179 -13.97 0.21 -23.37
CA ALA A 179 -13.36 -0.60 -22.31
C ALA A 179 -14.15 -1.88 -22.03
N GLU A 180 -15.48 -1.86 -22.16
CA GLU A 180 -16.31 -3.08 -22.08
C GLU A 180 -15.93 -4.13 -23.13
N LYS A 181 -15.48 -3.68 -24.30
CA LYS A 181 -15.04 -4.54 -25.41
C LYS A 181 -13.55 -4.90 -25.34
N ASN A 182 -12.77 -4.21 -24.52
CA ASN A 182 -11.33 -4.42 -24.39
C ASN A 182 -10.90 -4.30 -22.90
N PRO A 183 -10.74 -5.44 -22.19
CA PRO A 183 -10.37 -5.47 -20.78
C PRO A 183 -9.08 -4.70 -20.45
N ASP A 184 -8.12 -4.60 -21.36
CA ASP A 184 -6.86 -3.88 -21.14
C ASP A 184 -7.05 -2.38 -20.90
N LEU A 185 -8.17 -1.82 -21.38
CA LEU A 185 -8.50 -0.41 -21.22
C LEU A 185 -9.19 -0.11 -19.88
N VAL A 186 -9.82 -1.11 -19.27
CA VAL A 186 -10.65 -0.94 -18.05
C VAL A 186 -9.84 -0.31 -16.93
N ARG A 187 -8.65 -0.82 -16.66
CA ARG A 187 -7.80 -0.33 -15.58
C ARG A 187 -7.49 1.17 -15.71
N ASN A 188 -7.06 1.58 -16.91
CA ASN A 188 -6.72 2.99 -17.15
C ASN A 188 -7.95 3.89 -17.03
N LEU A 189 -9.10 3.42 -17.53
CA LEU A 189 -10.39 4.11 -17.41
C LEU A 189 -10.80 4.26 -15.93
N VAL A 190 -10.78 3.17 -15.18
CA VAL A 190 -11.21 3.13 -13.77
C VAL A 190 -10.32 4.02 -12.91
N CYS A 191 -9.00 4.00 -13.12
CA CYS A 191 -8.08 4.90 -12.43
C CYS A 191 -8.29 6.37 -12.80
N LYS A 192 -8.32 6.69 -14.10
CA LYS A 192 -8.23 8.09 -14.54
C LYS A 192 -9.56 8.80 -14.64
N ASP A 193 -10.63 8.07 -14.94
CA ASP A 193 -11.96 8.65 -15.13
C ASP A 193 -12.87 8.46 -13.93
N PHE A 194 -12.59 7.46 -13.09
CA PHE A 194 -13.43 7.13 -11.96
C PHE A 194 -12.72 7.14 -10.60
N ASN A 195 -11.45 7.52 -10.58
CA ASN A 195 -10.60 7.68 -9.40
C ASN A 195 -10.50 6.45 -8.48
N ILE A 196 -10.73 5.25 -9.01
CA ILE A 196 -10.52 4.01 -8.29
C ILE A 196 -9.03 3.65 -8.35
N ARG A 197 -8.40 3.44 -7.21
CA ARG A 197 -7.01 2.97 -7.14
C ARG A 197 -6.89 1.54 -7.65
N GLU A 198 -5.93 1.29 -8.51
CA GLU A 198 -5.71 -0.01 -9.14
C GLU A 198 -4.29 -0.54 -8.85
N THR A 199 -4.17 -1.85 -8.82
CA THR A 199 -2.88 -2.55 -8.77
C THR A 199 -2.26 -2.64 -10.18
N SER A 200 -1.10 -3.27 -10.33
CA SER A 200 -0.48 -3.53 -11.63
C SER A 200 -1.40 -4.35 -12.53
N SER A 201 -1.36 -4.14 -13.85
CA SER A 201 -2.14 -4.94 -14.82
C SER A 201 -1.79 -6.43 -14.80
N GLU A 202 -0.57 -6.74 -14.37
CA GLU A 202 -0.07 -8.10 -14.22
C GLU A 202 -0.29 -8.66 -12.80
N ALA A 203 -0.92 -7.89 -11.90
CA ALA A 203 -1.08 -8.29 -10.52
C ALA A 203 -2.04 -9.48 -10.38
N TRP A 204 -1.69 -10.41 -9.49
CA TRP A 204 -2.52 -11.55 -9.12
C TRP A 204 -3.88 -11.17 -8.54
N LEU A 205 -3.91 -10.13 -7.70
CA LEU A 205 -5.11 -9.61 -7.08
C LEU A 205 -5.18 -8.08 -7.24
N ASN A 206 -6.40 -7.55 -7.36
CA ASN A 206 -6.61 -6.10 -7.35
C ASN A 206 -6.72 -5.56 -5.90
N PHE A 207 -6.71 -4.23 -5.78
CA PHE A 207 -6.72 -3.58 -4.47
C PHE A 207 -7.96 -3.93 -3.63
N GLU A 208 -9.16 -3.87 -4.20
CA GLU A 208 -10.41 -4.19 -3.51
C GLU A 208 -10.40 -5.63 -2.94
N GLN A 209 -9.77 -6.55 -3.68
CA GLN A 209 -9.58 -7.92 -3.25
C GLN A 209 -8.57 -8.05 -2.10
N LEU A 210 -7.56 -7.20 -2.07
CA LEU A 210 -6.53 -7.16 -1.02
C LEU A 210 -6.99 -6.39 0.22
N ASP A 211 -7.82 -5.35 0.08
CA ASP A 211 -8.22 -4.53 1.22
C ASP A 211 -9.10 -5.33 2.20
N ASN A 212 -8.51 -5.76 3.29
CA ASN A 212 -9.18 -6.37 4.43
C ASN A 212 -8.92 -5.53 5.68
N ARG A 213 -9.93 -4.77 6.11
CA ARG A 213 -9.86 -3.85 7.25
C ARG A 213 -9.93 -4.55 8.60
N ASP A 214 -10.22 -5.83 8.61
CA ASP A 214 -10.26 -6.63 9.83
C ASP A 214 -8.89 -6.67 10.50
N THR A 215 -8.88 -6.51 11.82
CA THR A 215 -7.67 -6.59 12.62
C THR A 215 -7.88 -7.51 13.83
N PHE A 216 -6.80 -8.03 14.38
CA PHE A 216 -6.86 -8.81 15.59
C PHE A 216 -5.70 -8.49 16.54
N GLN A 217 -5.92 -8.76 17.81
CA GLN A 217 -4.91 -8.67 18.85
C GLN A 217 -4.92 -9.95 19.68
N LEU A 218 -3.73 -10.44 20.03
CA LEU A 218 -3.54 -11.57 20.92
C LEU A 218 -3.36 -11.05 22.36
N ASP A 219 -4.25 -11.45 23.24
CA ASP A 219 -4.19 -11.19 24.67
C ASP A 219 -3.78 -12.49 25.37
N LYS A 220 -2.45 -12.71 25.48
CA LYS A 220 -1.89 -13.93 26.06
C LYS A 220 -2.28 -14.09 27.53
N GLU A 221 -2.30 -13.00 28.31
CA GLU A 221 -2.61 -13.03 29.73
C GLU A 221 -4.02 -13.56 29.99
N ASN A 222 -4.99 -13.09 29.21
CA ASN A 222 -6.39 -13.51 29.34
C ASN A 222 -6.76 -14.68 28.41
N ARG A 223 -5.80 -15.26 27.71
CA ARG A 223 -5.98 -16.41 26.80
C ARG A 223 -7.10 -16.19 25.77
N ARG A 224 -7.13 -15.04 25.13
CA ARG A 224 -8.14 -14.67 24.15
C ARG A 224 -7.56 -13.95 22.93
N LEU A 225 -8.27 -14.05 21.81
CA LEU A 225 -8.06 -13.26 20.62
C LEU A 225 -9.17 -12.23 20.53
N ILE A 226 -8.83 -10.96 20.31
CA ILE A 226 -9.78 -9.87 20.10
C ILE A 226 -9.78 -9.56 18.61
N TRP A 227 -10.87 -9.87 17.92
CA TRP A 227 -11.04 -9.61 16.49
C TRP A 227 -11.93 -8.40 16.25
N GLN A 228 -11.43 -7.41 15.53
CA GLN A 228 -12.17 -6.24 15.07
C GLN A 228 -12.68 -6.53 13.66
N HIS A 229 -13.93 -6.90 13.53
CA HIS A 229 -14.55 -7.22 12.25
C HIS A 229 -15.27 -6.00 11.68
N HIS A 230 -14.89 -5.59 10.46
CA HIS A 230 -15.52 -4.50 9.75
C HIS A 230 -16.64 -5.03 8.86
N MET A 231 -17.88 -4.73 9.24
CA MET A 231 -19.06 -5.18 8.52
C MET A 231 -19.35 -4.35 7.27
N ALA A 232 -20.12 -4.90 6.34
CA ALA A 232 -20.49 -4.24 5.09
C ALA A 232 -21.31 -2.94 5.28
N ASP A 233 -21.92 -2.75 6.44
CA ASP A 233 -22.66 -1.51 6.82
C ASP A 233 -21.73 -0.41 7.38
N GLY A 234 -20.41 -0.63 7.35
CA GLY A 234 -19.40 0.31 7.85
C GLY A 234 -19.16 0.23 9.36
N LYS A 235 -19.90 -0.60 10.10
CA LYS A 235 -19.69 -0.75 11.54
C LYS A 235 -18.57 -1.73 11.84
N THR A 236 -17.85 -1.48 12.93
CA THR A 236 -16.85 -2.40 13.47
C THR A 236 -17.42 -3.14 14.66
N GLN A 237 -17.35 -4.47 14.64
CA GLN A 237 -17.75 -5.32 15.74
C GLN A 237 -16.52 -5.99 16.36
N ALA A 238 -16.29 -5.76 17.64
CA ALA A 238 -15.27 -6.50 18.39
C ALA A 238 -15.83 -7.85 18.82
N ARG A 239 -15.14 -8.94 18.52
CA ARG A 239 -15.44 -10.30 18.96
C ARG A 239 -14.28 -10.84 19.78
N VAL A 240 -14.61 -11.46 20.91
CA VAL A 240 -13.64 -12.15 21.75
C VAL A 240 -13.72 -13.64 21.42
N LEU A 241 -12.60 -14.21 21.02
CA LEU A 241 -12.46 -15.59 20.54
C LEU A 241 -11.42 -16.32 21.39
N SER A 242 -11.40 -17.65 21.30
CA SER A 242 -10.38 -18.47 21.92
C SER A 242 -8.96 -18.09 21.48
N TYR A 243 -8.03 -18.21 22.36
CA TYR A 243 -6.62 -17.99 22.05
C TYR A 243 -6.09 -19.10 21.13
N PRO A 244 -5.37 -18.79 20.03
CA PRO A 244 -4.81 -19.83 19.15
C PRO A 244 -3.76 -20.67 19.90
N ARG A 245 -3.78 -21.97 19.69
CA ARG A 245 -2.81 -22.91 20.26
C ARG A 245 -1.79 -23.39 19.25
N TYR A 246 -2.19 -23.47 17.99
CA TYR A 246 -1.39 -24.03 16.90
C TYR A 246 -1.39 -23.07 15.71
N GLY A 247 -0.24 -23.04 15.01
CA GLY A 247 -0.12 -22.27 13.78
C GLY A 247 0.79 -22.99 12.78
N ILE A 248 0.67 -22.66 11.52
CA ILE A 248 1.53 -23.19 10.45
C ILE A 248 2.44 -22.08 9.96
N GLY A 249 3.75 -22.32 10.00
CA GLY A 249 4.78 -21.40 9.56
C GLY A 249 4.99 -21.40 8.06
N GLY A 250 5.48 -20.28 7.53
CA GLY A 250 5.98 -20.15 6.18
C GLY A 250 7.10 -19.13 6.10
N ALA A 251 8.14 -19.37 5.31
CA ALA A 251 9.28 -18.48 5.21
C ALA A 251 9.84 -18.41 3.79
N ASP A 252 10.02 -17.17 3.32
CA ASP A 252 10.78 -16.86 2.10
C ASP A 252 12.06 -16.13 2.48
N LEU A 253 13.19 -16.82 2.27
CA LEU A 253 14.51 -16.36 2.67
C LEU A 253 15.27 -15.77 1.48
N SER A 254 15.55 -14.49 1.55
CA SER A 254 16.41 -13.85 0.56
C SER A 254 17.88 -14.24 0.74
N LYS A 255 18.57 -14.50 -0.39
CA LYS A 255 19.99 -14.93 -0.35
C LYS A 255 20.99 -13.81 -0.05
N THR A 256 20.66 -12.54 -0.35
CA THR A 256 21.67 -11.46 -0.24
C THR A 256 21.13 -10.09 0.16
N THR A 257 20.20 -9.52 -0.58
CA THR A 257 19.88 -8.08 -0.46
C THR A 257 18.38 -7.78 -0.56
N ASP A 258 17.59 -8.80 -0.74
CA ASP A 258 16.13 -8.69 -0.87
C ASP A 258 15.45 -8.73 0.51
N LEU A 259 14.18 -8.40 0.52
CA LEU A 259 13.34 -8.53 1.69
C LEU A 259 13.23 -10.02 2.06
N THR A 260 13.28 -10.33 3.34
CA THR A 260 12.98 -11.66 3.86
C THR A 260 11.68 -11.59 4.63
N ALA A 261 10.85 -12.61 4.50
CA ALA A 261 9.54 -12.66 5.14
C ALA A 261 9.30 -13.99 5.86
N ALA A 262 8.66 -13.94 7.02
CA ALA A 262 8.13 -15.10 7.71
C ALA A 262 6.70 -14.86 8.16
N LYS A 263 5.91 -15.92 8.16
CA LYS A 263 4.50 -15.90 8.54
C LYS A 263 4.14 -17.10 9.40
N VAL A 264 3.16 -16.90 10.28
CA VAL A 264 2.45 -17.98 10.95
C VAL A 264 0.97 -17.75 10.73
N ILE A 265 0.31 -18.69 10.05
CA ILE A 265 -1.14 -18.67 9.85
C ILE A 265 -1.80 -19.59 10.87
N PHE A 266 -2.94 -19.16 11.41
CA PHE A 266 -3.66 -19.94 12.41
C PHE A 266 -5.17 -19.73 12.32
N GLN A 267 -5.93 -20.66 12.90
CA GLN A 267 -7.37 -20.60 13.05
C GLN A 267 -7.75 -20.70 14.53
N VAL A 268 -8.98 -20.35 14.83
CA VAL A 268 -9.61 -20.59 16.12
C VAL A 268 -10.88 -21.44 15.94
N PRO A 269 -11.27 -22.26 16.93
CA PRO A 269 -12.40 -23.20 16.77
C PRO A 269 -13.73 -22.52 16.40
N GLU A 270 -13.95 -21.30 16.87
CA GLU A 270 -15.18 -20.54 16.59
C GLU A 270 -15.28 -20.02 15.15
N LEU A 271 -14.16 -19.96 14.43
CA LEU A 271 -14.07 -19.42 13.07
C LEU A 271 -13.19 -20.33 12.17
N PRO A 272 -13.64 -21.55 11.86
CA PRO A 272 -12.85 -22.52 11.12
C PRO A 272 -12.56 -22.09 9.66
N ASP A 273 -13.32 -21.12 9.14
CA ASP A 273 -13.13 -20.60 7.77
C ASP A 273 -12.26 -19.33 7.71
N ILE A 274 -11.81 -18.82 8.85
CA ILE A 274 -10.96 -17.60 8.92
C ILE A 274 -9.56 -17.97 9.31
N LEU A 275 -8.61 -17.54 8.50
CA LEU A 275 -7.17 -17.62 8.78
C LEU A 275 -6.67 -16.27 9.28
N PHE A 276 -6.04 -16.26 10.44
CA PHE A 276 -5.32 -15.11 10.98
C PHE A 276 -3.84 -15.24 10.66
N VAL A 277 -3.17 -14.14 10.39
CA VAL A 277 -1.78 -14.14 9.95
C VAL A 277 -0.94 -13.27 10.89
N LEU A 278 0.06 -13.87 11.53
CA LEU A 278 1.20 -13.18 12.11
C LEU A 278 2.29 -13.09 11.04
N GLN A 279 2.94 -11.96 10.95
CA GLN A 279 3.98 -11.73 9.95
C GLN A 279 5.13 -10.89 10.49
N MET A 280 6.32 -11.14 9.96
CA MET A 280 7.51 -10.33 10.20
C MET A 280 8.37 -10.28 8.93
N TYR A 281 9.06 -9.16 8.80
CA TYR A 281 9.93 -8.88 7.67
C TYR A 281 11.30 -8.44 8.15
N TRP A 282 12.33 -8.69 7.34
CA TRP A 282 13.70 -8.28 7.62
C TRP A 282 14.36 -7.64 6.41
N LEU A 283 15.18 -6.62 6.70
CA LEU A 283 16.06 -5.97 5.75
C LEU A 283 17.45 -5.82 6.40
N PRO A 284 18.57 -5.96 5.64
CA PRO A 284 19.88 -5.67 6.20
C PRO A 284 20.00 -4.21 6.64
N GLN A 285 20.52 -3.99 7.84
CA GLN A 285 20.61 -2.65 8.43
C GLN A 285 21.40 -1.66 7.58
N GLU A 286 22.55 -2.10 7.05
CA GLU A 286 23.42 -1.24 6.22
C GLU A 286 22.80 -0.89 4.86
N LEU A 287 21.73 -1.59 4.45
CA LEU A 287 21.06 -1.35 3.17
C LEU A 287 19.79 -0.51 3.31
N LEU A 288 19.35 -0.16 4.52
CA LEU A 288 18.07 0.52 4.75
C LEU A 288 17.96 1.82 3.95
N GLU A 289 18.87 2.77 4.14
CA GLU A 289 18.85 4.07 3.47
C GLU A 289 18.96 3.93 1.94
N LYS A 290 19.84 3.03 1.50
CA LYS A 290 20.00 2.73 0.08
C LYS A 290 18.69 2.19 -0.52
N ARG A 291 18.01 1.27 0.16
CA ARG A 291 16.77 0.67 -0.30
C ARG A 291 15.61 1.65 -0.28
N VAL A 292 15.48 2.47 0.74
CA VAL A 292 14.50 3.57 0.77
C VAL A 292 14.65 4.46 -0.46
N THR A 293 15.90 4.80 -0.82
CA THR A 293 16.21 5.66 -1.96
C THR A 293 15.99 4.97 -3.32
N GLU A 294 16.48 3.74 -3.48
CA GLU A 294 16.44 3.02 -4.76
C GLU A 294 15.07 2.44 -5.08
N ASP A 295 14.46 1.73 -4.11
CA ASP A 295 13.17 1.09 -4.29
C ASP A 295 12.02 2.10 -4.16
N LYS A 296 12.27 3.25 -3.50
CA LYS A 296 11.28 4.30 -3.19
C LYS A 296 10.13 3.77 -2.34
N ILE A 297 10.48 2.95 -1.38
CA ILE A 297 9.58 2.28 -0.43
C ILE A 297 9.94 2.72 0.99
N PRO A 298 8.97 3.04 1.85
CA PRO A 298 9.20 3.59 3.19
C PRO A 298 9.59 2.49 4.21
N TYR A 299 10.67 1.76 3.94
CA TYR A 299 11.16 0.70 4.84
C TYR A 299 11.53 1.24 6.23
N ASP A 300 12.03 2.47 6.30
CA ASP A 300 12.33 3.19 7.54
C ASP A 300 11.08 3.37 8.39
N LYS A 301 9.97 3.81 7.79
CA LYS A 301 8.69 3.98 8.49
C LYS A 301 8.08 2.64 8.93
N TRP A 302 8.23 1.60 8.14
CA TRP A 302 7.79 0.27 8.53
C TRP A 302 8.61 -0.28 9.70
N HIS A 303 9.92 0.01 9.72
CA HIS A 303 10.78 -0.31 10.85
C HIS A 303 10.37 0.45 12.12
N GLU A 304 10.18 1.78 12.04
CA GLU A 304 9.70 2.60 13.16
C GLU A 304 8.36 2.11 13.75
N ARG A 305 7.49 1.55 12.91
CA ARG A 305 6.20 0.96 13.32
C ARG A 305 6.31 -0.48 13.84
N GLY A 306 7.48 -1.07 13.87
CA GLY A 306 7.70 -2.45 14.29
C GLY A 306 7.22 -3.52 13.31
N LEU A 307 6.90 -3.13 12.05
CA LEU A 307 6.44 -4.04 11.02
C LEU A 307 7.57 -4.72 10.25
N LEU A 308 8.78 -4.17 10.37
CA LEU A 308 10.00 -4.62 9.73
C LEU A 308 11.12 -4.60 10.77
N ARG A 309 11.93 -5.65 10.83
CA ARG A 309 13.15 -5.73 11.64
C ARG A 309 14.39 -5.50 10.79
N LEU A 310 15.42 -4.93 11.39
CA LEU A 310 16.72 -4.79 10.75
C LEU A 310 17.64 -5.91 11.23
N SER A 311 18.24 -6.61 10.28
CA SER A 311 19.29 -7.60 10.53
C SER A 311 20.64 -6.90 10.48
N GLU A 312 21.50 -7.13 11.46
CA GLU A 312 22.81 -6.48 11.60
C GLU A 312 23.73 -6.80 10.40
N GLY A 313 24.37 -5.76 9.85
CA GLY A 313 25.28 -5.87 8.71
C GLY A 313 24.59 -5.69 7.36
N ASN A 314 25.20 -6.25 6.31
CA ASN A 314 24.81 -6.07 4.91
C ASN A 314 24.03 -7.26 4.32
N LYS A 315 23.71 -8.27 5.14
CA LYS A 315 22.95 -9.48 4.76
C LYS A 315 21.97 -9.86 5.86
N ILE A 316 20.93 -10.58 5.49
CA ILE A 316 20.01 -11.15 6.47
C ILE A 316 20.72 -12.27 7.24
N ARG A 317 20.69 -12.19 8.55
CA ARG A 317 21.09 -13.27 9.46
C ARG A 317 19.88 -14.17 9.64
N TYR A 318 19.96 -15.38 9.13
CA TYR A 318 18.85 -16.32 9.21
C TYR A 318 18.48 -16.73 10.63
N GLU A 319 19.38 -16.53 11.58
CA GLU A 319 19.09 -16.69 13.00
C GLU A 319 18.06 -15.67 13.51
N ASP A 320 18.00 -14.46 12.93
CA ASP A 320 16.98 -13.47 13.28
C ASP A 320 15.58 -13.96 12.88
N VAL A 321 15.47 -14.68 11.76
CA VAL A 321 14.22 -15.31 11.31
C VAL A 321 13.82 -16.47 12.23
N LYS A 322 14.78 -17.33 12.59
CA LYS A 322 14.55 -18.42 13.55
C LYS A 322 14.08 -17.85 14.89
N THR A 323 14.77 -16.83 15.41
CA THR A 323 14.41 -16.19 16.68
C THR A 323 12.94 -15.74 16.69
N TRP A 324 12.44 -15.17 15.58
CA TRP A 324 11.05 -14.78 15.51
C TRP A 324 10.08 -15.98 15.58
N PHE A 325 10.37 -17.10 14.91
CA PHE A 325 9.54 -18.30 15.07
C PHE A 325 9.56 -18.83 16.50
N VAL A 326 10.71 -18.76 17.17
CA VAL A 326 10.84 -19.12 18.60
C VAL A 326 10.03 -18.16 19.47
N GLU A 327 10.09 -16.83 19.22
CA GLU A 327 9.25 -15.84 19.91
C GLU A 327 7.74 -16.15 19.73
N VAL A 328 7.30 -16.51 18.54
CA VAL A 328 5.90 -16.90 18.32
C VAL A 328 5.53 -18.13 19.15
N GLN A 329 6.42 -19.11 19.24
CA GLN A 329 6.15 -20.33 20.02
C GLN A 329 6.23 -20.09 21.53
N GLU A 330 7.27 -19.42 22.02
CA GLU A 330 7.52 -19.25 23.45
C GLU A 330 6.79 -18.02 24.03
N ASP A 331 6.92 -16.87 23.36
CA ASP A 331 6.38 -15.61 23.88
C ASP A 331 4.87 -15.48 23.59
N LEU A 332 4.37 -15.98 22.46
CA LEU A 332 2.94 -15.98 22.15
C LEU A 332 2.25 -17.31 22.49
N ASP A 333 2.99 -18.34 22.92
CA ASP A 333 2.44 -19.67 23.28
C ASP A 333 1.59 -20.28 22.16
N ILE A 334 2.07 -20.17 20.90
CA ILE A 334 1.47 -20.75 19.71
C ILE A 334 2.41 -21.82 19.17
N PHE A 335 2.08 -23.09 19.36
CA PHE A 335 2.90 -24.20 18.86
C PHE A 335 2.86 -24.28 17.34
N ILE A 336 4.04 -24.46 16.69
CA ILE A 336 4.19 -24.49 15.24
C ILE A 336 4.60 -25.90 14.80
N PRO A 337 3.64 -26.79 14.50
CA PRO A 337 3.93 -28.17 14.13
C PRO A 337 4.53 -28.33 12.73
N PHE A 338 4.29 -27.36 11.85
CA PHE A 338 4.74 -27.40 10.45
C PHE A 338 5.20 -26.03 9.99
N ILE A 339 6.33 -26.00 9.25
CA ILE A 339 6.92 -24.78 8.67
C ILE A 339 7.28 -25.07 7.21
N GLY A 340 6.57 -24.39 6.30
CA GLY A 340 6.86 -24.41 4.86
C GLY A 340 8.00 -23.45 4.52
N TYR A 341 8.88 -23.86 3.63
CA TYR A 341 9.98 -23.01 3.16
C TYR A 341 10.36 -23.35 1.73
N ASP A 342 10.88 -22.35 0.98
CA ASP A 342 11.39 -22.64 -0.37
C ASP A 342 12.50 -23.68 -0.33
N ALA A 343 12.33 -24.76 -1.06
CA ALA A 343 13.27 -25.89 -1.14
C ALA A 343 14.71 -25.49 -1.54
N TRP A 344 14.88 -24.30 -2.16
CA TRP A 344 16.18 -23.72 -2.52
C TRP A 344 16.78 -22.83 -1.43
N SER A 345 16.12 -22.71 -0.26
CA SER A 345 16.61 -21.96 0.90
C SER A 345 17.89 -22.54 1.49
N ALA A 346 18.62 -21.73 2.24
CA ALA A 346 19.92 -22.11 2.80
C ALA A 346 19.82 -23.32 3.73
N SER A 347 20.55 -24.38 3.43
CA SER A 347 20.58 -25.62 4.23
C SER A 347 20.91 -25.35 5.71
N TYR A 348 21.84 -24.42 5.99
CA TYR A 348 22.20 -24.05 7.36
C TYR A 348 21.00 -23.54 8.19
N TRP A 349 20.10 -22.74 7.59
CA TRP A 349 18.91 -22.28 8.31
C TRP A 349 17.94 -23.44 8.59
N THR A 350 17.73 -24.31 7.61
CA THR A 350 16.84 -25.48 7.78
C THR A 350 17.34 -26.44 8.84
N ASP A 351 18.65 -26.66 8.93
CA ASP A 351 19.26 -27.50 9.96
C ASP A 351 19.05 -26.85 11.35
N SER A 352 19.32 -25.55 11.48
CA SER A 352 19.11 -24.82 12.73
C SER A 352 17.64 -24.77 13.18
N MET A 353 16.69 -24.67 12.24
CA MET A 353 15.26 -24.77 12.54
C MET A 353 14.85 -26.19 12.94
N ALA A 354 15.37 -27.20 12.23
CA ALA A 354 15.10 -28.61 12.53
C ALA A 354 15.62 -29.02 13.92
N ASP A 355 16.74 -28.47 14.37
CA ASP A 355 17.27 -28.69 15.71
C ASP A 355 16.31 -28.21 16.82
N TYR A 356 15.54 -27.16 16.56
CA TYR A 356 14.60 -26.60 17.53
C TYR A 356 13.17 -27.13 17.36
N PHE A 357 12.62 -27.08 16.13
CA PHE A 357 11.23 -27.43 15.85
C PHE A 357 11.05 -28.92 15.53
N GLY A 358 12.13 -29.65 15.27
CA GLY A 358 12.13 -31.02 14.79
C GLY A 358 12.22 -31.12 13.26
N ALA A 359 12.93 -32.12 12.77
CA ALA A 359 13.12 -32.32 11.33
C ALA A 359 11.78 -32.54 10.58
N GLU A 360 10.79 -33.16 11.23
CA GLU A 360 9.47 -33.43 10.67
C GLU A 360 8.60 -32.17 10.53
N ALA A 361 8.90 -31.12 11.30
CA ALA A 361 8.23 -29.84 11.21
C ALA A 361 8.64 -29.05 9.96
N MET A 362 9.85 -29.29 9.44
CA MET A 362 10.43 -28.54 8.33
C MET A 362 10.05 -29.18 7.00
N ILE A 363 9.12 -28.55 6.26
CA ILE A 363 8.55 -29.10 5.02
C ILE A 363 8.96 -28.23 3.83
N PRO A 364 9.77 -28.75 2.90
CA PRO A 364 10.16 -28.02 1.71
C PRO A 364 8.98 -27.83 0.74
N VAL A 365 8.77 -26.59 0.30
CA VAL A 365 7.80 -26.21 -0.72
C VAL A 365 8.56 -26.00 -2.03
N HIS A 366 8.31 -26.87 -3.01
CA HIS A 366 8.90 -26.70 -4.33
C HIS A 366 8.22 -25.58 -5.10
N GLN A 367 9.02 -24.60 -5.51
CA GLN A 367 8.53 -23.49 -6.32
C GLN A 367 8.18 -23.97 -7.73
N GLY A 368 6.98 -23.66 -8.20
CA GLY A 368 6.50 -24.00 -9.54
C GLY A 368 5.03 -24.41 -9.58
N VAL A 369 4.49 -24.47 -10.79
CA VAL A 369 3.04 -24.70 -11.06
C VAL A 369 2.47 -25.96 -10.43
N LYS A 370 3.27 -27.04 -10.32
CA LYS A 370 2.76 -28.31 -9.76
C LYS A 370 2.44 -28.24 -8.28
N THR A 371 3.20 -27.46 -7.53
CA THR A 371 3.04 -27.33 -6.06
C THR A 371 2.18 -26.12 -5.70
N LEU A 372 2.41 -25.00 -6.36
CA LEU A 372 1.83 -23.72 -5.95
C LEU A 372 0.49 -23.38 -6.61
N SER A 373 0.11 -24.01 -7.74
CA SER A 373 -1.07 -23.61 -8.50
C SER A 373 -2.36 -23.66 -7.67
N GLU A 374 -2.67 -24.81 -7.07
CA GLU A 374 -3.92 -24.96 -6.29
C GLU A 374 -3.90 -24.13 -4.98
N PRO A 375 -2.81 -24.16 -4.18
CA PRO A 375 -2.71 -23.27 -3.01
C PRO A 375 -2.84 -21.79 -3.38
N MET A 376 -2.23 -21.32 -4.45
CA MET A 376 -2.31 -19.94 -4.89
C MET A 376 -3.74 -19.54 -5.30
N LYS A 377 -4.47 -20.40 -6.01
CA LYS A 377 -5.87 -20.18 -6.39
C LYS A 377 -6.77 -20.12 -5.15
N ARG A 378 -6.61 -21.05 -4.20
CA ARG A 378 -7.38 -21.10 -2.96
C ARG A 378 -7.08 -19.90 -2.07
N CYS A 379 -5.81 -19.61 -1.81
CA CYS A 379 -5.37 -18.44 -1.07
C CYS A 379 -5.93 -17.14 -1.69
N GLY A 380 -5.88 -17.00 -3.02
CA GLY A 380 -6.48 -15.88 -3.73
C GLY A 380 -7.99 -15.77 -3.54
N ASN A 381 -8.71 -16.88 -3.50
CA ASN A 381 -10.15 -16.89 -3.23
C ASN A 381 -10.46 -16.52 -1.77
N ASP A 382 -9.64 -16.95 -0.82
CA ASP A 382 -9.81 -16.61 0.59
C ASP A 382 -9.48 -15.13 0.85
N LEU A 383 -8.48 -14.56 0.18
CA LEU A 383 -8.20 -13.12 0.20
C LEU A 383 -9.37 -12.31 -0.38
N LYS A 384 -9.92 -12.72 -1.55
CA LYS A 384 -11.09 -12.10 -2.17
C LYS A 384 -12.31 -12.13 -1.24
N SER A 385 -12.51 -13.24 -0.52
CA SER A 385 -13.60 -13.46 0.40
C SER A 385 -13.34 -12.90 1.80
N LYS A 386 -12.24 -12.17 2.03
CA LYS A 386 -11.81 -11.60 3.31
C LYS A 386 -11.63 -12.63 4.42
N ARG A 387 -11.36 -13.88 4.07
CA ARG A 387 -11.11 -14.98 5.02
C ARG A 387 -9.70 -15.01 5.58
N ILE A 388 -8.76 -14.24 5.02
CA ILE A 388 -7.40 -14.08 5.52
C ILE A 388 -7.28 -12.71 6.18
N VAL A 389 -7.11 -12.70 7.50
CA VAL A 389 -6.97 -11.51 8.33
C VAL A 389 -5.50 -11.29 8.65
N TYR A 390 -4.86 -10.32 8.01
CA TYR A 390 -3.43 -10.02 8.12
C TYR A 390 -3.17 -8.64 8.73
N ASN A 391 -4.10 -8.15 9.58
CA ASN A 391 -4.03 -6.84 10.25
C ASN A 391 -3.85 -5.66 9.30
N ASN A 392 -4.35 -5.79 8.06
CA ASN A 392 -4.21 -4.77 7.03
C ASN A 392 -2.75 -4.28 6.87
N ASN A 393 -1.78 -5.17 7.08
CA ASN A 393 -0.35 -4.83 7.09
C ASN A 393 0.08 -4.26 5.73
N PRO A 394 0.69 -3.08 5.67
CA PRO A 394 1.06 -2.41 4.41
C PRO A 394 2.12 -3.17 3.63
N ILE A 395 3.04 -3.90 4.28
CA ILE A 395 4.06 -4.69 3.60
C ILE A 395 3.41 -5.88 2.90
N ASP A 396 2.46 -6.54 3.55
CA ASP A 396 1.67 -7.63 2.94
C ASP A 396 0.90 -7.15 1.72
N LYS A 397 0.16 -6.04 1.85
CA LYS A 397 -0.55 -5.44 0.72
C LYS A 397 0.38 -5.12 -0.44
N TRP A 398 1.53 -4.52 -0.13
CA TRP A 398 2.51 -4.15 -1.14
C TRP A 398 3.10 -5.39 -1.83
N CYS A 399 3.48 -6.43 -1.09
CA CYS A 399 3.97 -7.67 -1.67
C CYS A 399 2.91 -8.36 -2.54
N MET A 400 1.67 -8.47 -2.06
CA MET A 400 0.57 -9.06 -2.81
C MET A 400 0.21 -8.26 -4.07
N ALA A 401 0.23 -6.91 -3.99
CA ALA A 401 0.01 -6.03 -5.13
C ALA A 401 1.11 -6.11 -6.20
N ASN A 402 2.33 -6.48 -5.81
CA ASN A 402 3.45 -6.71 -6.71
C ASN A 402 3.47 -8.11 -7.32
N THR A 403 2.67 -9.03 -6.78
CA THR A 403 2.63 -10.42 -7.24
C THR A 403 1.81 -10.50 -8.53
N ALA A 404 2.44 -10.98 -9.59
CA ALA A 404 1.80 -11.43 -10.81
C ALA A 404 1.78 -12.96 -10.82
N TYR A 405 1.21 -13.54 -11.87
CA TYR A 405 1.27 -14.97 -12.06
C TYR A 405 1.54 -15.32 -13.52
N ASP A 406 2.28 -16.39 -13.70
CA ASP A 406 2.38 -17.07 -15.00
C ASP A 406 1.35 -18.20 -15.04
N GLU A 407 0.70 -18.35 -16.17
CA GLU A 407 -0.28 -19.41 -16.42
C GLU A 407 0.24 -20.36 -17.49
N ASP A 408 0.23 -21.66 -17.22
CA ASP A 408 0.58 -22.68 -18.20
C ASP A 408 -0.60 -23.02 -19.11
N LYS A 409 -0.35 -23.84 -20.14
CA LYS A 409 -1.37 -24.27 -21.12
C LYS A 409 -2.56 -25.02 -20.51
N ASN A 410 -2.43 -25.47 -19.27
CA ASN A 410 -3.45 -26.23 -18.55
C ASN A 410 -4.20 -25.37 -17.52
N GLY A 411 -3.93 -24.06 -17.48
CA GLY A 411 -4.53 -23.14 -16.50
C GLY A 411 -3.90 -23.24 -15.11
N ASN A 412 -2.71 -23.83 -14.97
CA ASN A 412 -1.99 -23.81 -13.70
C ASN A 412 -1.22 -22.50 -13.57
N ILE A 413 -1.20 -21.94 -12.36
CA ILE A 413 -0.57 -20.66 -12.08
C ILE A 413 0.59 -20.81 -11.09
N GLN A 414 1.56 -19.91 -11.20
CA GLN A 414 2.63 -19.75 -10.22
C GLN A 414 2.92 -18.26 -10.01
N PRO A 415 3.34 -17.84 -8.80
CA PRO A 415 3.66 -16.45 -8.55
C PRO A 415 4.95 -16.05 -9.26
N HIS A 416 4.96 -14.83 -9.78
CA HIS A 416 6.19 -14.25 -10.29
C HIS A 416 6.26 -12.75 -9.99
N LYS A 417 7.47 -12.19 -9.99
CA LYS A 417 7.69 -10.74 -9.83
C LYS A 417 7.30 -10.04 -11.13
N THR A 418 6.51 -8.97 -11.02
CA THR A 418 6.31 -8.09 -12.17
C THR A 418 7.65 -7.50 -12.64
N SER A 419 7.76 -7.14 -13.91
CA SER A 419 9.01 -6.85 -14.66
C SER A 419 9.98 -5.80 -14.07
N LYS A 420 9.66 -5.14 -12.95
CA LYS A 420 10.53 -4.17 -12.29
C LYS A 420 11.33 -4.82 -11.16
N SER A 421 12.65 -4.70 -11.22
CA SER A 421 13.59 -5.23 -10.23
C SER A 421 13.38 -4.74 -8.78
N THR A 422 12.66 -3.63 -8.61
CA THR A 422 12.35 -3.03 -7.30
C THR A 422 11.10 -3.60 -6.63
N ARG A 423 10.33 -4.45 -7.30
CA ARG A 423 9.12 -5.04 -6.74
C ARG A 423 9.45 -6.32 -5.98
N ARG A 424 8.96 -6.39 -4.75
CA ARG A 424 9.16 -7.52 -3.84
C ARG A 424 7.86 -8.31 -3.71
N ILE A 425 7.96 -9.63 -3.68
CA ILE A 425 6.83 -10.53 -3.45
C ILE A 425 7.08 -11.49 -2.28
N ASP A 426 8.16 -11.27 -1.54
CA ASP A 426 8.66 -12.16 -0.49
C ASP A 426 7.59 -12.43 0.57
N GLY A 427 6.79 -11.40 0.94
CA GLY A 427 5.64 -11.59 1.84
C GLY A 427 4.55 -12.48 1.26
N THR A 428 4.32 -12.43 -0.07
CA THR A 428 3.38 -13.33 -0.74
C THR A 428 3.93 -14.74 -0.82
N ALA A 429 5.22 -14.90 -1.13
CA ALA A 429 5.87 -16.20 -1.18
C ALA A 429 5.81 -16.90 0.19
N ALA A 430 6.19 -16.20 1.28
CA ALA A 430 6.05 -16.75 2.63
C ALA A 430 4.61 -17.11 3.01
N LEU A 431 3.61 -16.32 2.56
CA LEU A 431 2.19 -16.67 2.75
C LEU A 431 1.82 -17.93 1.97
N LEU A 432 2.26 -18.05 0.73
CA LEU A 432 1.98 -19.22 -0.10
C LEU A 432 2.68 -20.47 0.42
N ASP A 433 3.89 -20.34 0.98
CA ASP A 433 4.58 -21.47 1.61
C ASP A 433 3.79 -21.98 2.83
N ALA A 434 3.35 -21.07 3.73
CA ALA A 434 2.49 -21.44 4.86
C ALA A 434 1.16 -22.02 4.41
N TYR A 435 0.51 -21.40 3.41
CA TYR A 435 -0.79 -21.85 2.90
C TYR A 435 -0.71 -23.18 2.18
N THR A 436 0.38 -23.46 1.48
CA THR A 436 0.62 -24.75 0.83
C THR A 436 0.70 -25.88 1.86
N ILE A 437 1.38 -25.66 2.97
CA ILE A 437 1.45 -26.64 4.06
C ILE A 437 0.10 -26.76 4.76
N TYR A 438 -0.60 -25.66 4.98
CA TYR A 438 -1.97 -25.69 5.50
C TYR A 438 -2.90 -26.55 4.63
N ASP A 439 -2.86 -26.37 3.29
CA ASP A 439 -3.66 -27.15 2.35
C ASP A 439 -3.31 -28.64 2.38
N GLN A 440 -2.03 -28.99 2.43
CA GLN A 440 -1.55 -30.37 2.49
C GLN A 440 -1.83 -31.04 3.83
N LYS A 441 -1.80 -30.31 4.94
CA LYS A 441 -1.90 -30.80 6.33
C LYS A 441 -3.23 -30.43 6.99
N GLN A 442 -4.22 -29.97 6.24
CA GLN A 442 -5.46 -29.44 6.77
C GLN A 442 -6.16 -30.40 7.76
N ALA A 443 -6.27 -31.69 7.40
CA ALA A 443 -6.94 -32.68 8.26
C ALA A 443 -6.16 -32.89 9.58
N GLU A 444 -4.84 -32.94 9.51
CA GLU A 444 -3.97 -33.08 10.67
C GLU A 444 -4.04 -31.84 11.56
N TYR A 445 -3.90 -30.67 10.97
CA TYR A 445 -4.00 -29.40 11.67
C TYR A 445 -5.37 -29.17 12.33
N THR A 446 -6.45 -29.46 11.61
CA THR A 446 -7.83 -29.33 12.15
C THR A 446 -8.05 -30.26 13.34
N SER A 447 -7.42 -31.45 13.36
CA SER A 447 -7.52 -32.36 14.49
C SER A 447 -6.83 -31.88 15.77
N MET A 448 -5.94 -30.90 15.67
CA MET A 448 -5.22 -30.28 16.79
C MET A 448 -6.00 -29.11 17.43
N LEU A 449 -6.87 -28.46 16.65
CA LEU A 449 -7.68 -27.34 17.11
C LEU A 449 -8.76 -27.77 18.10
#